data_6a743ba66d00294d8580ccd5a6200a58
#
_entry.id   6a743ba66d00294d8580ccd5a6200a58
#
_cell.length_a   1.000
_cell.length_b   1.000
_cell.length_c   1.000
_cell.angle_alpha   90.00
_cell.angle_beta   90.00
_cell.angle_gamma   90.00
#
_symmetry.space_group_name_H-M   'P 1'
#
loop_
_entity.id
_entity.type
_entity.pdbx_description
1 polymer ?
#
loop_
_entity_poly.entity_id
_entity_poly.type
_entity_poly.pdbx_seq_one_letter_code
_entity_poly.pdbx_strand_id
1 'polypeptide(L)'
;STTVLQHNTSVEVDPVGNLIIEIVDTEKQNKFTSNQIDNPIHLEILWNKVIAAADEAAASLLRSSFSTVVRESYDFSCVITDSNGNSLAQASDSIPSFIGTLPDTVKHFINHFSSENLSPGDVLITNDPYFGTGHLPDISVCKPLFNGGKLIGFSASTAHAPDIGGKIRSPEPREVYEEGLQIPMLKLINNGTVNETLMTILRKNVRVADQVEGDLEAQISALGIMEKRINDILNDYQLRDLSELSKAVCRRTELATRQEINNLPDGTYKA
;
A
#
# COMPACT_ATOMS: atom_id res chain seq x y z
N SER A 1 -20.99 15.28 36.90
CA SER A 1 -19.88 14.75 36.12
C SER A 1 -18.71 15.74 36.24
N THR A 2 -17.49 15.22 36.28
CA THR A 2 -16.27 16.03 36.38
C THR A 2 -15.53 15.95 35.06
N THR A 3 -15.15 17.09 34.51
CA THR A 3 -14.32 17.17 33.29
C THR A 3 -12.93 17.63 33.71
N VAL A 4 -11.91 16.89 33.33
CA VAL A 4 -10.50 17.23 33.60
C VAL A 4 -9.95 17.92 32.33
N LEU A 5 -9.41 19.11 32.53
CA LEU A 5 -8.77 19.89 31.44
C LEU A 5 -7.26 19.66 31.46
N GLN A 6 -6.68 19.65 30.28
CA GLN A 6 -5.24 19.61 30.14
C GLN A 6 -4.61 20.98 30.46
N HIS A 7 -3.31 20.98 30.74
CA HIS A 7 -2.56 22.23 30.89
C HIS A 7 -2.67 23.08 29.61
N ASN A 8 -2.78 24.39 29.75
CA ASN A 8 -2.99 25.35 28.66
C ASN A 8 -4.32 25.21 27.89
N THR A 9 -5.38 24.75 28.56
CA THR A 9 -6.75 24.81 28.03
C THR A 9 -7.60 25.75 28.85
N SER A 10 -8.50 26.47 28.21
CA SER A 10 -9.61 27.18 28.86
C SER A 10 -10.93 26.54 28.48
N VAL A 11 -11.92 26.61 29.36
CA VAL A 11 -13.26 26.09 29.09
C VAL A 11 -14.30 27.17 29.40
N GLU A 12 -15.24 27.30 28.50
CA GLU A 12 -16.43 28.10 28.68
C GLU A 12 -17.68 27.25 28.50
N VAL A 13 -18.69 27.48 29.30
CA VAL A 13 -19.99 26.79 29.16
C VAL A 13 -20.93 27.71 28.40
N ASP A 14 -21.44 27.25 27.25
CA ASP A 14 -22.39 28.02 26.46
C ASP A 14 -23.78 28.04 27.11
N PRO A 15 -24.69 28.91 26.65
CA PRO A 15 -26.03 29.04 27.22
C PRO A 15 -26.91 27.78 27.12
N VAL A 16 -26.54 26.81 26.30
CA VAL A 16 -27.25 25.52 26.14
C VAL A 16 -26.56 24.38 26.87
N GLY A 17 -25.46 24.65 27.61
CA GLY A 17 -24.77 23.68 28.46
C GLY A 17 -23.64 22.89 27.80
N ASN A 18 -23.21 23.28 26.59
CA ASN A 18 -22.02 22.67 25.98
C ASN A 18 -20.73 23.23 26.58
N LEU A 19 -19.70 22.39 26.67
CA LEU A 19 -18.35 22.81 27.06
C LEU A 19 -17.58 23.21 25.77
N ILE A 20 -17.24 24.47 25.65
CA ILE A 20 -16.34 24.98 24.62
C ILE A 20 -14.94 24.98 25.22
N ILE A 21 -14.08 24.09 24.75
CA ILE A 21 -12.69 23.96 25.22
C ILE A 21 -11.79 24.64 24.21
N GLU A 22 -11.15 25.69 24.63
CA GLU A 22 -10.11 26.39 23.87
C GLU A 22 -8.73 25.87 24.26
N ILE A 23 -7.99 25.36 23.29
CA ILE A 23 -6.62 24.87 23.49
C ILE A 23 -5.68 26.01 23.11
N VAL A 24 -5.03 26.61 24.10
CA VAL A 24 -4.03 27.64 23.85
C VAL A 24 -2.73 26.94 23.47
N ASP A 25 -2.46 26.90 22.17
CA ASP A 25 -1.23 26.33 21.61
C ASP A 25 -0.05 27.25 21.97
N THR A 26 0.52 27.06 23.17
CA THR A 26 1.67 27.85 23.64
C THR A 26 3.01 27.34 23.17
N GLU A 27 3.04 26.14 22.60
CA GLU A 27 4.20 25.64 21.92
C GLU A 27 4.08 25.96 20.42
N LYS A 28 4.91 26.91 19.94
CA LYS A 28 5.34 26.86 18.53
C LYS A 28 5.75 25.41 18.30
N GLN A 29 4.95 24.68 17.52
CA GLN A 29 5.26 23.31 17.13
C GLN A 29 6.75 23.22 16.90
N ASN A 30 7.45 22.45 17.71
CA ASN A 30 8.84 22.09 17.44
C ASN A 30 8.77 21.42 16.06
N LYS A 31 9.14 22.19 15.02
CA LYS A 31 9.10 21.69 13.66
C LYS A 31 9.91 20.41 13.64
N PHE A 32 9.22 19.32 13.33
CA PHE A 32 9.88 18.03 13.18
C PHE A 32 11.03 18.21 12.18
N THR A 33 12.23 17.88 12.57
CA THR A 33 13.40 17.95 11.70
C THR A 33 13.84 16.53 11.34
N SER A 34 14.40 16.33 10.17
CA SER A 34 14.91 15.03 9.71
C SER A 34 15.84 14.35 10.71
N ASN A 35 16.57 15.13 11.51
CA ASN A 35 17.42 14.61 12.60
C ASN A 35 16.64 13.90 13.74
N GLN A 36 15.31 14.04 13.77
CA GLN A 36 14.46 13.38 14.76
C GLN A 36 14.01 11.98 14.33
N ILE A 37 14.22 11.59 13.08
CA ILE A 37 13.95 10.21 12.60
C ILE A 37 14.85 9.20 13.32
N ASP A 38 16.05 9.58 13.73
CA ASP A 38 16.95 8.72 14.51
C ASP A 38 16.47 8.49 15.96
N ASN A 39 15.51 9.30 16.44
CA ASN A 39 14.88 9.07 17.74
C ASN A 39 13.93 7.85 17.64
N PRO A 40 14.12 6.80 18.46
CA PRO A 40 13.32 5.59 18.39
C PRO A 40 11.81 5.81 18.55
N ILE A 41 11.39 6.77 19.37
CA ILE A 41 9.97 7.08 19.60
C ILE A 41 9.37 7.74 18.35
N HIS A 42 10.06 8.71 17.76
CA HIS A 42 9.59 9.38 16.55
C HIS A 42 9.54 8.44 15.35
N LEU A 43 10.55 7.59 15.20
CA LEU A 43 10.57 6.54 14.18
C LEU A 43 9.36 5.61 14.32
N GLU A 44 9.07 5.16 15.54
CA GLU A 44 7.93 4.29 15.83
C GLU A 44 6.60 4.96 15.47
N ILE A 45 6.43 6.23 15.85
CA ILE A 45 5.22 7.00 15.53
C ILE A 45 5.05 7.15 14.02
N LEU A 46 6.11 7.52 13.30
CA LEU A 46 6.06 7.70 11.84
C LEU A 46 5.78 6.37 11.14
N TRP A 47 6.46 5.31 11.53
CA TRP A 47 6.28 4.00 10.92
C TRP A 47 4.86 3.47 11.15
N ASN A 48 4.34 3.59 12.38
CA ASN A 48 2.95 3.21 12.66
C ASN A 48 1.93 4.03 11.87
N LYS A 49 2.18 5.31 11.58
CA LYS A 49 1.33 6.11 10.68
C LYS A 49 1.34 5.58 9.24
N VAL A 50 2.49 5.13 8.74
CA VAL A 50 2.57 4.53 7.40
C VAL A 50 1.88 3.17 7.35
N ILE A 51 2.01 2.34 8.40
CA ILE A 51 1.25 1.09 8.54
C ILE A 51 -0.26 1.39 8.56
N ALA A 52 -0.69 2.35 9.38
CA ALA A 52 -2.10 2.75 9.45
C ALA A 52 -2.65 3.25 8.09
N ALA A 53 -1.82 3.89 7.26
CA ALA A 53 -2.21 4.28 5.91
C ALA A 53 -2.48 3.06 5.01
N ALA A 54 -1.68 2.01 5.13
CA ALA A 54 -1.89 0.75 4.42
C ALA A 54 -3.13 0.00 4.96
N ASP A 55 -3.33 -0.01 6.29
CA ASP A 55 -4.50 -0.63 6.93
C ASP A 55 -5.81 0.07 6.54
N GLU A 56 -5.82 1.39 6.46
CA GLU A 56 -7.00 2.16 6.00
C GLU A 56 -7.33 1.84 4.54
N ALA A 57 -6.32 1.73 3.68
CA ALA A 57 -6.49 1.35 2.29
C ALA A 57 -7.06 -0.08 2.17
N ALA A 58 -6.52 -1.03 2.92
CA ALA A 58 -7.00 -2.41 2.99
C ALA A 58 -8.46 -2.48 3.46
N ALA A 59 -8.80 -1.77 4.53
CA ALA A 59 -10.17 -1.69 5.03
C ALA A 59 -11.14 -1.04 4.02
N SER A 60 -10.67 -0.07 3.23
CA SER A 60 -11.46 0.52 2.15
C SER A 60 -11.66 -0.47 1.01
N LEU A 61 -10.60 -1.17 0.60
CA LEU A 61 -10.65 -2.20 -0.43
C LEU A 61 -11.68 -3.27 -0.06
N LEU A 62 -11.62 -3.82 1.15
CA LEU A 62 -12.59 -4.82 1.65
C LEU A 62 -14.04 -4.31 1.57
N ARG A 63 -14.29 -3.06 1.95
CA ARG A 63 -15.64 -2.49 1.96
C ARG A 63 -16.20 -2.19 0.57
N SER A 64 -15.33 -1.87 -0.39
CA SER A 64 -15.72 -1.50 -1.75
C SER A 64 -15.61 -2.63 -2.76
N SER A 65 -14.98 -3.75 -2.42
CA SER A 65 -14.87 -4.92 -3.31
C SER A 65 -16.20 -5.59 -3.56
N PHE A 66 -16.34 -6.16 -4.75
CA PHE A 66 -17.53 -6.83 -5.25
C PHE A 66 -17.47 -8.34 -5.03
N SER A 67 -16.29 -8.94 -5.16
CA SER A 67 -16.13 -10.39 -5.04
C SER A 67 -16.05 -10.88 -3.59
N THR A 68 -16.50 -12.10 -3.36
CA THR A 68 -16.35 -12.78 -2.06
C THR A 68 -14.91 -13.20 -1.79
N VAL A 69 -14.09 -13.37 -2.83
CA VAL A 69 -12.69 -13.75 -2.70
C VAL A 69 -11.93 -12.67 -1.95
N VAL A 70 -12.09 -11.42 -2.35
CA VAL A 70 -11.47 -10.29 -1.65
C VAL A 70 -12.13 -10.05 -0.30
N ARG A 71 -13.46 -9.97 -0.24
CA ARG A 71 -14.21 -9.56 0.96
C ARG A 71 -14.21 -10.57 2.10
N GLU A 72 -14.27 -11.86 1.79
CA GLU A 72 -14.44 -12.91 2.79
C GLU A 72 -13.20 -13.79 2.97
N SER A 73 -12.43 -14.01 1.91
CA SER A 73 -11.17 -14.75 1.99
C SER A 73 -9.96 -13.88 2.28
N TYR A 74 -10.11 -12.54 2.23
CA TYR A 74 -9.01 -11.58 2.43
C TYR A 74 -7.84 -11.80 1.47
N ASP A 75 -8.16 -12.30 0.24
CA ASP A 75 -7.14 -12.65 -0.74
C ASP A 75 -6.62 -11.41 -1.48
N PHE A 76 -5.91 -10.58 -0.74
CA PHE A 76 -5.31 -9.34 -1.22
C PHE A 76 -4.14 -8.90 -0.34
N SER A 77 -3.40 -7.90 -0.82
CA SER A 77 -2.41 -7.15 -0.05
C SER A 77 -2.38 -5.69 -0.48
N CYS A 78 -2.01 -4.81 0.46
CA CYS A 78 -1.69 -3.40 0.21
C CYS A 78 -0.31 -3.10 0.78
N VAL A 79 0.56 -2.45 0.00
CA VAL A 79 1.92 -2.12 0.40
C VAL A 79 2.27 -0.68 0.02
N ILE A 80 3.11 -0.06 0.84
CA ILE A 80 3.77 1.21 0.55
C ILE A 80 5.27 0.94 0.49
N THR A 81 5.91 1.40 -0.58
CA THR A 81 7.35 1.25 -0.79
C THR A 81 8.04 2.60 -0.92
N ASP A 82 9.34 2.63 -0.73
CA ASP A 82 10.16 3.78 -1.13
C ASP A 82 10.31 3.87 -2.67
N SER A 83 11.02 4.88 -3.14
CA SER A 83 11.25 5.10 -4.57
C SER A 83 12.08 4.01 -5.27
N ASN A 84 12.70 3.12 -4.51
CA ASN A 84 13.47 1.97 -5.03
C ASN A 84 12.66 0.67 -4.99
N GLY A 85 11.39 0.72 -4.53
CA GLY A 85 10.55 -0.47 -4.38
C GLY A 85 10.83 -1.28 -3.11
N ASN A 86 11.58 -0.73 -2.14
CA ASN A 86 11.76 -1.40 -0.86
C ASN A 86 10.51 -1.23 0.00
N SER A 87 10.02 -2.33 0.58
CA SER A 87 8.85 -2.32 1.44
C SER A 87 9.07 -1.43 2.67
N LEU A 88 8.17 -0.49 2.89
CA LEU A 88 8.16 0.39 4.05
C LEU A 88 7.06 0.00 5.03
N ALA A 89 5.88 -0.30 4.53
CA ALA A 89 4.77 -0.81 5.31
C ALA A 89 3.85 -1.67 4.44
N GLN A 90 3.18 -2.61 5.08
CA GLN A 90 2.17 -3.47 4.50
C GLN A 90 0.96 -3.50 5.43
N ALA A 91 -0.24 -3.64 4.86
CA ALA A 91 -1.45 -3.77 5.66
C ALA A 91 -1.41 -5.03 6.54
N SER A 92 -1.89 -4.88 7.77
CA SER A 92 -1.85 -5.95 8.79
C SER A 92 -2.69 -7.17 8.40
N ASP A 93 -3.79 -6.96 7.67
CA ASP A 93 -4.70 -8.01 7.19
C ASP A 93 -4.30 -8.61 5.83
N SER A 94 -3.09 -8.31 5.34
CA SER A 94 -2.57 -8.84 4.08
C SER A 94 -2.24 -10.33 4.16
N ILE A 95 -2.46 -11.07 3.07
CA ILE A 95 -2.01 -12.46 2.97
C ILE A 95 -0.47 -12.52 3.03
N PRO A 96 0.10 -13.39 3.90
CA PRO A 96 1.55 -13.51 4.05
C PRO A 96 2.31 -13.84 2.77
N SER A 97 1.70 -14.55 1.81
CA SER A 97 2.30 -14.88 0.52
C SER A 97 2.68 -13.67 -0.32
N PHE A 98 2.00 -12.53 -0.13
CA PHE A 98 2.28 -11.30 -0.87
C PHE A 98 3.32 -10.39 -0.21
N ILE A 99 3.79 -10.71 1.01
CA ILE A 99 4.75 -9.88 1.77
C ILE A 99 6.03 -9.60 0.99
N GLY A 100 6.59 -10.62 0.35
CA GLY A 100 7.81 -10.47 -0.46
C GLY A 100 7.54 -10.19 -1.93
N THR A 101 6.50 -10.80 -2.50
CA THR A 101 6.23 -10.76 -3.94
C THR A 101 5.75 -9.40 -4.43
N LEU A 102 4.87 -8.71 -3.70
CA LEU A 102 4.34 -7.43 -4.14
C LEU A 102 5.40 -6.31 -4.20
N PRO A 103 6.31 -6.14 -3.21
CA PRO A 103 7.46 -5.23 -3.36
C PRO A 103 8.36 -5.56 -4.54
N ASP A 104 8.56 -6.84 -4.85
CA ASP A 104 9.35 -7.25 -6.01
C ASP A 104 8.62 -6.93 -7.33
N THR A 105 7.30 -7.09 -7.38
CA THR A 105 6.47 -6.60 -8.50
C THR A 105 6.65 -5.10 -8.72
N VAL A 106 6.71 -4.31 -7.65
CA VAL A 106 6.99 -2.86 -7.74
C VAL A 106 8.36 -2.60 -8.35
N LYS A 107 9.40 -3.34 -7.96
CA LYS A 107 10.74 -3.23 -8.57
C LYS A 107 10.72 -3.61 -10.06
N HIS A 108 9.93 -4.61 -10.44
CA HIS A 108 9.75 -4.96 -11.85
C HIS A 108 9.08 -3.83 -12.64
N PHE A 109 8.08 -3.16 -12.09
CA PHE A 109 7.49 -1.97 -12.70
C PHE A 109 8.50 -0.84 -12.85
N ILE A 110 9.30 -0.56 -11.80
CA ILE A 110 10.36 0.46 -11.85
C ILE A 110 11.36 0.18 -12.99
N ASN A 111 11.79 -1.08 -13.11
CA ASN A 111 12.74 -1.50 -14.13
C ASN A 111 12.14 -1.43 -15.55
N HIS A 112 10.85 -1.77 -15.69
CA HIS A 112 10.17 -1.77 -16.99
C HIS A 112 9.89 -0.36 -17.52
N PHE A 113 9.34 0.52 -16.68
CA PHE A 113 8.91 1.84 -17.11
C PHE A 113 9.98 2.90 -17.01
N SER A 114 11.00 2.72 -16.15
CA SER A 114 11.94 3.75 -15.69
C SER A 114 11.24 4.93 -14.99
N SER A 115 11.82 5.46 -13.94
CA SER A 115 11.20 6.53 -13.14
C SER A 115 10.88 7.79 -13.93
N GLU A 116 11.65 8.06 -15.00
CA GLU A 116 11.51 9.24 -15.88
C GLU A 116 10.23 9.19 -16.74
N ASN A 117 9.69 8.01 -16.99
CA ASN A 117 8.49 7.80 -17.80
C ASN A 117 7.20 7.67 -16.94
N LEU A 118 7.33 7.83 -15.63
CA LEU A 118 6.21 7.83 -14.70
C LEU A 118 5.76 9.26 -14.41
N SER A 119 4.45 9.44 -14.31
CA SER A 119 3.82 10.75 -14.07
C SER A 119 2.80 10.67 -12.93
N PRO A 120 2.52 11.79 -12.25
CA PRO A 120 1.40 11.87 -11.33
C PRO A 120 0.10 11.44 -12.01
N GLY A 121 -0.69 10.60 -11.36
CA GLY A 121 -1.94 10.06 -11.92
C GLY A 121 -1.79 8.79 -12.75
N ASP A 122 -0.57 8.26 -12.92
CA ASP A 122 -0.36 6.94 -13.49
C ASP A 122 -0.84 5.84 -12.52
N VAL A 123 -1.37 4.76 -13.08
CA VAL A 123 -1.58 3.48 -12.39
C VAL A 123 -1.09 2.36 -13.31
N LEU A 124 -0.17 1.58 -12.81
CA LEU A 124 0.44 0.44 -13.51
C LEU A 124 -0.32 -0.82 -13.17
N ILE A 125 -0.33 -1.80 -14.06
CA ILE A 125 -1.00 -3.09 -13.88
C ILE A 125 -0.21 -4.23 -14.48
N THR A 126 -0.27 -5.39 -13.84
CA THR A 126 0.14 -6.69 -14.40
C THR A 126 -0.53 -7.82 -13.63
N ASN A 127 -0.68 -8.97 -14.25
CA ASN A 127 -0.92 -10.25 -13.59
C ASN A 127 0.04 -11.34 -14.11
N ASP A 128 1.15 -10.92 -14.71
CA ASP A 128 2.16 -11.86 -15.19
C ASP A 128 2.76 -12.63 -14.00
N PRO A 129 2.64 -13.98 -13.98
CA PRO A 129 3.06 -14.80 -12.84
C PRO A 129 4.56 -14.72 -12.55
N TYR A 130 5.39 -14.38 -13.54
CA TYR A 130 6.85 -14.26 -13.37
C TYR A 130 7.28 -12.92 -12.79
N PHE A 131 6.42 -11.90 -12.85
CA PHE A 131 6.67 -10.56 -12.31
C PHE A 131 5.70 -10.19 -11.19
N GLY A 132 4.72 -11.05 -10.92
CA GLY A 132 3.71 -10.88 -9.89
C GLY A 132 3.78 -11.96 -8.82
N THR A 133 2.65 -12.54 -8.48
CA THR A 133 2.45 -13.41 -7.33
C THR A 133 2.44 -14.90 -7.65
N GLY A 134 2.67 -15.29 -8.90
CA GLY A 134 2.86 -16.69 -9.29
C GLY A 134 1.70 -17.33 -10.06
N HIS A 135 0.54 -16.64 -10.21
CA HIS A 135 -0.56 -17.09 -11.07
C HIS A 135 -1.40 -15.93 -11.62
N LEU A 136 -2.09 -16.16 -12.74
CA LEU A 136 -2.82 -15.10 -13.47
C LEU A 136 -4.00 -14.48 -12.70
N PRO A 137 -4.71 -15.17 -11.81
CA PRO A 137 -5.81 -14.54 -11.07
C PRO A 137 -5.41 -13.36 -10.19
N ASP A 138 -4.14 -13.28 -9.76
CA ASP A 138 -3.67 -12.21 -8.90
C ASP A 138 -3.31 -10.97 -9.72
N ILE A 139 -4.22 -10.01 -9.76
CA ILE A 139 -3.99 -8.73 -10.45
C ILE A 139 -3.28 -7.77 -9.51
N SER A 140 -2.07 -7.36 -9.89
CA SER A 140 -1.29 -6.36 -9.18
C SER A 140 -1.41 -4.99 -9.84
N VAL A 141 -1.72 -3.96 -9.03
CA VAL A 141 -1.75 -2.56 -9.45
C VAL A 141 -0.78 -1.75 -8.60
N CYS A 142 -0.16 -0.75 -9.23
CA CYS A 142 0.86 0.09 -8.58
C CYS A 142 0.72 1.54 -9.02
N LYS A 143 0.76 2.47 -8.06
CA LYS A 143 0.68 3.90 -8.30
C LYS A 143 1.95 4.57 -7.83
N PRO A 144 2.69 5.30 -8.70
CA PRO A 144 3.82 6.10 -8.28
C PRO A 144 3.34 7.30 -7.45
N LEU A 145 4.00 7.55 -6.35
CA LEU A 145 3.73 8.63 -5.41
C LEU A 145 4.68 9.80 -5.66
N PHE A 146 4.13 10.99 -5.80
CA PHE A 146 4.91 12.20 -6.07
C PHE A 146 4.71 13.27 -4.99
N ASN A 147 5.79 13.97 -4.64
CA ASN A 147 5.75 15.18 -3.82
C ASN A 147 6.58 16.27 -4.49
N GLY A 148 5.94 17.41 -4.80
CA GLY A 148 6.60 18.53 -5.49
C GLY A 148 7.21 18.14 -6.86
N GLY A 149 6.61 17.20 -7.57
CA GLY A 149 7.09 16.69 -8.86
C GLY A 149 8.20 15.63 -8.77
N LYS A 150 8.67 15.29 -7.57
CA LYS A 150 9.66 14.23 -7.33
C LYS A 150 8.95 12.92 -6.99
N LEU A 151 9.36 11.82 -7.61
CA LEU A 151 8.95 10.47 -7.22
C LEU A 151 9.51 10.15 -5.84
N ILE A 152 8.63 9.79 -4.89
CA ILE A 152 8.98 9.55 -3.49
C ILE A 152 8.77 8.10 -3.05
N GLY A 153 8.00 7.33 -3.79
CA GLY A 153 7.66 5.95 -3.47
C GLY A 153 6.55 5.42 -4.36
N PHE A 154 5.99 4.29 -3.94
CA PHE A 154 4.85 3.67 -4.61
C PHE A 154 3.85 3.16 -3.58
N SER A 155 2.57 3.25 -3.93
CA SER A 155 1.51 2.44 -3.33
C SER A 155 1.16 1.30 -4.28
N ALA A 156 1.01 0.10 -3.77
CA ALA A 156 0.66 -1.06 -4.59
C ALA A 156 -0.36 -1.95 -3.88
N SER A 157 -1.16 -2.64 -4.68
CA SER A 157 -2.12 -3.64 -4.20
C SER A 157 -2.12 -4.82 -5.14
N THR A 158 -2.26 -6.01 -4.58
CA THR A 158 -2.58 -7.24 -5.31
C THR A 158 -3.89 -7.78 -4.76
N ALA A 159 -4.76 -8.27 -5.63
CA ALA A 159 -5.97 -8.97 -5.21
C ALA A 159 -6.28 -10.10 -6.20
N HIS A 160 -6.77 -11.22 -5.65
CA HIS A 160 -7.20 -12.37 -6.43
C HIS A 160 -8.52 -12.05 -7.14
N ALA A 161 -8.51 -11.98 -8.46
CA ALA A 161 -9.70 -11.77 -9.27
C ALA A 161 -10.64 -13.00 -9.21
N PRO A 162 -11.95 -12.79 -9.11
CA PRO A 162 -12.92 -13.89 -9.07
C PRO A 162 -12.95 -14.69 -10.37
N ASP A 163 -12.53 -14.08 -11.47
CA ASP A 163 -12.42 -14.68 -12.78
C ASP A 163 -11.38 -13.95 -13.62
N ILE A 164 -10.58 -14.69 -14.34
CA ILE A 164 -9.58 -14.16 -15.29
C ILE A 164 -9.72 -14.84 -16.67
N GLY A 165 -10.83 -15.49 -16.93
CA GLY A 165 -11.02 -16.37 -18.08
C GLY A 165 -10.48 -17.78 -17.80
N GLY A 166 -10.12 -18.51 -18.83
CA GLY A 166 -9.46 -19.81 -18.73
C GLY A 166 -10.09 -20.83 -17.76
N LYS A 167 -9.25 -21.69 -17.19
CA LYS A 167 -9.62 -22.73 -16.22
C LYS A 167 -9.22 -22.31 -14.81
N ILE A 168 -10.08 -21.58 -14.13
CA ILE A 168 -9.83 -21.12 -12.77
C ILE A 168 -10.06 -22.24 -11.75
N ARG A 169 -9.29 -22.20 -10.64
CA ARG A 169 -9.47 -23.11 -9.48
C ARG A 169 -9.47 -24.60 -9.86
N SER A 170 -8.68 -24.95 -10.87
CA SER A 170 -8.52 -26.32 -11.32
C SER A 170 -7.02 -26.67 -11.36
N PRO A 171 -6.63 -27.90 -10.99
CA PRO A 171 -5.27 -28.40 -11.18
C PRO A 171 -5.00 -28.88 -12.62
N GLU A 172 -5.96 -28.71 -13.54
CA GLU A 172 -5.87 -29.20 -14.91
C GLU A 172 -5.02 -28.35 -15.87
N PRO A 173 -4.85 -27.00 -15.70
CA PRO A 173 -3.99 -26.22 -16.57
C PRO A 173 -2.58 -26.80 -16.61
N ARG A 174 -2.05 -26.99 -17.81
CA ARG A 174 -0.70 -27.50 -18.05
C ARG A 174 0.28 -26.41 -18.43
N GLU A 175 -0.26 -25.27 -18.86
CA GLU A 175 0.50 -24.10 -19.26
C GLU A 175 -0.27 -22.82 -18.91
N VAL A 176 0.45 -21.71 -18.79
CA VAL A 176 -0.10 -20.40 -18.38
C VAL A 176 -1.23 -19.91 -19.29
N TYR A 177 -1.19 -20.26 -20.57
CA TYR A 177 -2.22 -19.87 -21.56
C TYR A 177 -3.59 -20.51 -21.28
N GLU A 178 -3.65 -21.61 -20.55
CA GLU A 178 -4.91 -22.24 -20.13
C GLU A 178 -5.50 -21.59 -18.88
N GLU A 179 -4.71 -20.83 -18.11
CA GLU A 179 -5.16 -20.19 -16.87
C GLU A 179 -6.05 -18.96 -17.11
N GLY A 180 -5.89 -18.27 -18.23
CA GLY A 180 -6.73 -17.13 -18.59
C GLY A 180 -6.00 -15.99 -19.27
N LEU A 181 -6.58 -14.78 -19.14
CA LEU A 181 -6.02 -13.56 -19.72
C LEU A 181 -4.75 -13.16 -18.99
N GLN A 182 -3.64 -13.09 -19.73
CA GLN A 182 -2.39 -12.53 -19.25
C GLN A 182 -2.30 -11.04 -19.59
N ILE A 183 -2.09 -10.22 -18.56
CA ILE A 183 -1.90 -8.77 -18.66
C ILE A 183 -0.41 -8.48 -18.43
N PRO A 184 0.35 -8.11 -19.47
CA PRO A 184 1.75 -7.72 -19.30
C PRO A 184 1.84 -6.40 -18.52
N MET A 185 3.05 -5.95 -18.22
CA MET A 185 3.24 -4.66 -17.56
C MET A 185 2.76 -3.51 -18.45
N LEU A 186 1.66 -2.89 -18.05
CA LEU A 186 1.00 -1.81 -18.79
C LEU A 186 0.66 -0.64 -17.83
N LYS A 187 0.39 0.53 -18.41
CA LYS A 187 -0.32 1.61 -17.73
C LYS A 187 -1.83 1.36 -17.86
N LEU A 188 -2.49 1.05 -16.75
CA LEU A 188 -3.94 1.00 -16.66
C LEU A 188 -4.54 2.40 -16.72
N ILE A 189 -3.89 3.33 -16.04
CA ILE A 189 -4.19 4.76 -16.11
C ILE A 189 -2.90 5.47 -16.52
N ASN A 190 -2.97 6.27 -17.56
CA ASN A 190 -1.86 7.06 -18.04
C ASN A 190 -2.17 8.55 -17.83
N ASN A 191 -1.47 9.18 -16.91
CA ASN A 191 -1.66 10.60 -16.56
C ASN A 191 -3.15 10.95 -16.32
N GLY A 192 -3.83 10.12 -15.51
CA GLY A 192 -5.25 10.29 -15.14
C GLY A 192 -6.25 9.78 -16.19
N THR A 193 -5.82 9.29 -17.35
CA THR A 193 -6.70 8.77 -18.40
C THR A 193 -6.67 7.24 -18.41
N VAL A 194 -7.84 6.61 -18.26
CA VAL A 194 -8.00 5.15 -18.25
C VAL A 194 -7.69 4.55 -19.63
N ASN A 195 -7.02 3.43 -19.68
CA ASN A 195 -6.77 2.63 -20.86
C ASN A 195 -8.02 1.81 -21.23
N GLU A 196 -8.95 2.43 -21.94
CA GLU A 196 -10.22 1.82 -22.34
C GLU A 196 -10.05 0.58 -23.21
N THR A 197 -8.95 0.49 -23.97
CA THR A 197 -8.65 -0.71 -24.77
C THR A 197 -8.38 -1.90 -23.86
N LEU A 198 -7.56 -1.72 -22.82
CA LEU A 198 -7.29 -2.76 -21.85
C LEU A 198 -8.56 -3.18 -21.10
N MET A 199 -9.36 -2.20 -20.64
CA MET A 199 -10.63 -2.48 -19.95
C MET A 199 -11.61 -3.25 -20.85
N THR A 200 -11.69 -2.89 -22.13
CA THR A 200 -12.53 -3.61 -23.11
C THR A 200 -12.07 -5.06 -23.30
N ILE A 201 -10.75 -5.28 -23.38
CA ILE A 201 -10.18 -6.64 -23.50
C ILE A 201 -10.49 -7.43 -22.22
N LEU A 202 -10.27 -6.85 -21.04
CA LEU A 202 -10.56 -7.50 -19.76
C LEU A 202 -12.03 -7.93 -19.68
N ARG A 203 -12.97 -7.01 -19.90
CA ARG A 203 -14.42 -7.29 -19.87
C ARG A 203 -14.83 -8.41 -20.81
N LYS A 204 -14.20 -8.54 -21.97
CA LYS A 204 -14.52 -9.57 -22.97
C LYS A 204 -13.95 -10.94 -22.66
N ASN A 205 -12.93 -11.03 -21.81
CA ASN A 205 -12.24 -12.27 -21.52
C ASN A 205 -12.64 -12.90 -20.18
N VAL A 206 -13.41 -12.21 -19.34
CA VAL A 206 -13.87 -12.70 -18.04
C VAL A 206 -15.38 -12.93 -18.05
N ARG A 207 -15.87 -13.87 -17.22
CA ARG A 207 -17.29 -14.25 -17.16
C ARG A 207 -18.10 -13.32 -16.26
N VAL A 208 -17.45 -12.78 -15.22
CA VAL A 208 -18.07 -11.91 -14.18
C VAL A 208 -17.45 -10.52 -14.22
N ALA A 209 -17.53 -9.87 -15.40
CA ALA A 209 -16.85 -8.61 -15.69
C ALA A 209 -17.11 -7.53 -14.63
N ASP A 210 -18.37 -7.37 -14.17
CA ASP A 210 -18.73 -6.36 -13.17
C ASP A 210 -18.00 -6.56 -11.84
N GLN A 211 -17.77 -7.82 -11.43
CA GLN A 211 -17.04 -8.10 -10.19
C GLN A 211 -15.54 -7.85 -10.35
N VAL A 212 -14.95 -8.29 -11.46
CA VAL A 212 -13.51 -8.09 -11.73
C VAL A 212 -13.18 -6.61 -11.85
N GLU A 213 -14.01 -5.85 -12.59
CA GLU A 213 -13.85 -4.42 -12.75
C GLU A 213 -14.06 -3.68 -11.44
N GLY A 214 -15.10 -4.04 -10.67
CA GLY A 214 -15.38 -3.44 -9.37
C GLY A 214 -14.25 -3.69 -8.35
N ASP A 215 -13.66 -4.89 -8.32
CA ASP A 215 -12.50 -5.17 -7.46
C ASP A 215 -11.26 -4.39 -7.91
N LEU A 216 -11.05 -4.24 -9.21
CA LEU A 216 -9.96 -3.42 -9.76
C LEU A 216 -10.12 -1.95 -9.40
N GLU A 217 -11.33 -1.40 -9.48
CA GLU A 217 -11.64 -0.02 -9.05
C GLU A 217 -11.43 0.15 -7.54
N ALA A 218 -11.79 -0.86 -6.74
CA ALA A 218 -11.55 -0.88 -5.31
C ALA A 218 -10.04 -0.84 -4.99
N GLN A 219 -9.22 -1.60 -5.73
CA GLN A 219 -7.76 -1.53 -5.61
C GLN A 219 -7.23 -0.13 -5.96
N ILE A 220 -7.66 0.46 -7.08
CA ILE A 220 -7.25 1.82 -7.50
C ILE A 220 -7.61 2.84 -6.42
N SER A 221 -8.80 2.73 -5.84
CA SER A 221 -9.24 3.61 -4.75
C SER A 221 -8.35 3.46 -3.50
N ALA A 222 -7.97 2.23 -3.15
CA ALA A 222 -7.04 1.96 -2.05
C ALA A 222 -5.66 2.60 -2.29
N LEU A 223 -5.14 2.56 -3.53
CA LEU A 223 -3.89 3.26 -3.88
C LEU A 223 -4.01 4.77 -3.64
N GLY A 224 -5.15 5.37 -3.97
CA GLY A 224 -5.42 6.80 -3.74
C GLY A 224 -5.47 7.17 -2.25
N ILE A 225 -5.99 6.28 -1.39
CA ILE A 225 -5.99 6.48 0.07
C ILE A 225 -4.55 6.48 0.60
N MET A 226 -3.73 5.50 0.21
CA MET A 226 -2.32 5.46 0.60
C MET A 226 -1.58 6.72 0.14
N GLU A 227 -1.77 7.16 -1.12
CA GLU A 227 -1.18 8.39 -1.64
C GLU A 227 -1.54 9.60 -0.77
N LYS A 228 -2.83 9.78 -0.47
CA LYS A 228 -3.29 10.89 0.36
C LYS A 228 -2.67 10.86 1.75
N ARG A 229 -2.68 9.71 2.42
CA ARG A 229 -2.11 9.57 3.78
C ARG A 229 -0.61 9.78 3.82
N ILE A 230 0.13 9.32 2.82
CA ILE A 230 1.57 9.59 2.71
C ILE A 230 1.80 11.08 2.54
N ASN A 231 1.05 11.77 1.69
CA ASN A 231 1.18 13.21 1.52
C ASN A 231 0.83 13.98 2.82
N ASP A 232 -0.20 13.55 3.56
CA ASP A 232 -0.54 14.11 4.88
C ASP A 232 0.65 13.94 5.85
N ILE A 233 1.25 12.76 5.93
CA ILE A 233 2.42 12.48 6.79
C ILE A 233 3.61 13.37 6.40
N LEU A 234 3.93 13.48 5.10
CA LEU A 234 5.03 14.33 4.64
C LEU A 234 4.82 15.80 5.02
N ASN A 235 3.58 16.30 4.89
CA ASN A 235 3.23 17.67 5.24
C ASN A 235 3.30 17.90 6.76
N ASP A 236 2.69 17.02 7.56
CA ASP A 236 2.64 17.13 9.02
C ASP A 236 4.05 17.13 9.64
N TYR A 237 4.92 16.27 9.11
CA TYR A 237 6.28 16.08 9.62
C TYR A 237 7.34 16.83 8.81
N GLN A 238 6.93 17.63 7.82
CA GLN A 238 7.82 18.40 6.95
C GLN A 238 8.94 17.58 6.29
N LEU A 239 8.60 16.32 5.95
CA LEU A 239 9.50 15.43 5.25
C LEU A 239 9.48 15.73 3.75
N ARG A 240 10.64 15.64 3.11
CA ARG A 240 10.77 15.85 1.65
C ARG A 240 10.36 14.61 0.86
N ASP A 241 10.69 13.44 1.40
CA ASP A 241 10.41 12.13 0.82
C ASP A 241 10.47 11.04 1.89
N LEU A 242 10.29 9.78 1.50
CA LEU A 242 10.29 8.62 2.39
C LEU A 242 11.68 8.00 2.61
N SER A 243 12.73 8.51 1.96
CA SER A 243 14.04 7.83 1.91
C SER A 243 14.68 7.65 3.28
N GLU A 244 14.67 8.69 4.12
CA GLU A 244 15.28 8.62 5.45
C GLU A 244 14.48 7.70 6.38
N LEU A 245 13.15 7.74 6.31
CA LEU A 245 12.28 6.84 7.05
C LEU A 245 12.52 5.38 6.63
N SER A 246 12.56 5.11 5.31
CA SER A 246 12.83 3.77 4.77
C SER A 246 14.17 3.21 5.24
N LYS A 247 15.25 4.01 5.15
CA LYS A 247 16.57 3.60 5.66
C LYS A 247 16.56 3.29 7.15
N ALA A 248 15.90 4.13 7.95
CA ALA A 248 15.85 3.95 9.41
C ALA A 248 15.06 2.69 9.78
N VAL A 249 13.90 2.44 9.13
CA VAL A 249 13.08 1.24 9.34
C VAL A 249 13.86 -0.02 8.92
N CYS A 250 14.43 -0.04 7.72
CA CYS A 250 15.20 -1.19 7.23
C CYS A 250 16.38 -1.51 8.15
N ARG A 251 17.16 -0.49 8.57
CA ARG A 251 18.28 -0.66 9.48
C ARG A 251 17.85 -1.25 10.82
N ARG A 252 16.76 -0.74 11.40
CA ARG A 252 16.25 -1.22 12.70
C ARG A 252 15.76 -2.65 12.60
N THR A 253 15.02 -2.98 11.53
CA THR A 253 14.51 -4.33 11.27
C THR A 253 15.65 -5.31 11.04
N GLU A 254 16.67 -4.93 10.25
CA GLU A 254 17.85 -5.76 10.03
C GLU A 254 18.58 -6.06 11.35
N LEU A 255 18.82 -5.04 12.18
CA LEU A 255 19.49 -5.23 13.46
C LEU A 255 18.71 -6.17 14.39
N ALA A 256 17.38 -5.98 14.50
CA ALA A 256 16.52 -6.84 15.30
C ALA A 256 16.52 -8.29 14.79
N THR A 257 16.37 -8.47 13.47
CA THR A 257 16.40 -9.82 12.85
C THR A 257 17.74 -10.53 13.08
N ARG A 258 18.87 -9.82 12.90
CA ARG A 258 20.18 -10.37 13.16
C ARG A 258 20.36 -10.77 14.64
N GLN A 259 19.80 -9.98 15.56
CA GLN A 259 19.85 -10.28 16.98
C GLN A 259 19.06 -11.54 17.32
N GLU A 260 17.86 -11.72 16.75
CA GLU A 260 17.09 -12.96 16.92
C GLU A 260 17.77 -14.18 16.29
N ILE A 261 18.36 -14.05 15.12
CA ILE A 261 19.14 -15.12 14.50
C ILE A 261 20.33 -15.52 15.38
N ASN A 262 21.03 -14.56 15.97
CA ASN A 262 22.16 -14.82 16.87
C ASN A 262 21.77 -15.54 18.17
N ASN A 263 20.49 -15.49 18.56
CA ASN A 263 19.97 -16.23 19.71
C ASN A 263 19.75 -17.72 19.39
N LEU A 264 19.76 -18.11 18.13
CA LEU A 264 19.63 -19.51 17.72
C LEU A 264 20.99 -20.21 17.84
N PRO A 265 21.10 -21.37 18.52
CA PRO A 265 22.35 -22.11 18.59
C PRO A 265 22.81 -22.56 17.20
N ASP A 266 24.12 -22.47 16.95
CA ASP A 266 24.70 -23.05 15.74
C ASP A 266 24.56 -24.58 15.76
N GLY A 267 24.08 -25.16 14.66
CA GLY A 267 23.86 -26.60 14.60
C GLY A 267 23.19 -27.08 13.33
N THR A 268 22.99 -28.40 13.25
CA THR A 268 22.21 -29.02 12.19
C THR A 268 20.79 -29.28 12.71
N TYR A 269 19.82 -28.64 12.10
CA TYR A 269 18.40 -28.83 12.39
C TYR A 269 17.82 -29.82 11.38
N LYS A 270 17.07 -30.82 11.89
CA LYS A 270 16.37 -31.80 11.05
C LYS A 270 14.88 -31.68 11.34
N ALA A 271 14.07 -31.59 10.28
CA ALA A 271 12.61 -31.64 10.30
C ALA A 271 12.11 -32.98 9.79
#